data_8947a69bf6539b9f6ae84812effce928
#
_entry.id   8947a69bf6539b9f6ae84812effce928
#
_cell.length_a   1.000
_cell.length_b   1.000
_cell.length_c   1.000
_cell.angle_alpha   90.00
_cell.angle_beta   90.00
_cell.angle_gamma   90.00
#
_symmetry.space_group_name_H-M   'P 1'
#
loop_
_entity.id
_entity.type
_entity.pdbx_description
1 polymer ?
#
loop_
_entity_poly.entity_id
_entity_poly.type
_entity_poly.pdbx_seq_one_letter_code
_entity_poly.pdbx_strand_id
1 'polypeptide(L)'
;MQPAGTAVTRGRLKQSVSRWCYQKMPLPDLCKAVAAMGLTAIDLLEPQDWPIVREHGLVCSMGYGGGGSIPDGLNNPANHDRIVNSLIAAMPNAVRHGVPNLITFFGNRQGRSDREAIDNCVVALNRLKGPAEQHGVTICVELLNSKVNHPDYHGDRTPFGVEVVAAVNSSRVKLLYDIYHMQIMEGDVIRTIRQQARHIAHYHTGGVPGRNELDDTQELQWAAICRAIVETGFTGYLAHEFVPTRDPMTSLREAVVLCDV
;
A
#
# COMPACT_ATOMS: atom_id res chain seq x y z
N MET A 1 -25.10 -22.54 -12.41
CA MET A 1 -24.52 -21.22 -12.03
C MET A 1 -23.78 -20.70 -13.25
N GLN A 2 -24.23 -19.61 -13.85
CA GLN A 2 -23.42 -18.91 -14.86
C GLN A 2 -22.13 -18.44 -14.19
N PRO A 3 -20.97 -18.52 -14.85
CA PRO A 3 -19.75 -17.91 -14.32
C PRO A 3 -20.03 -16.42 -14.15
N ALA A 4 -19.91 -15.94 -12.91
CA ALA A 4 -20.03 -14.52 -12.65
C ALA A 4 -18.99 -13.80 -13.53
N GLY A 5 -19.43 -12.93 -14.44
CA GLY A 5 -18.55 -12.14 -15.30
C GLY A 5 -17.53 -11.36 -14.49
N THR A 6 -16.48 -10.86 -15.15
CA THR A 6 -15.47 -10.02 -14.51
C THR A 6 -16.11 -8.83 -13.78
N ALA A 7 -15.60 -8.50 -12.60
CA ALA A 7 -16.05 -7.33 -11.84
C ALA A 7 -15.43 -6.04 -12.37
N VAL A 8 -14.19 -6.11 -12.88
CA VAL A 8 -13.50 -4.99 -13.54
C VAL A 8 -14.01 -4.89 -14.97
N THR A 9 -14.61 -3.75 -15.32
CA THR A 9 -15.18 -3.49 -16.66
C THR A 9 -14.56 -2.26 -17.32
N ARG A 10 -14.12 -1.27 -16.58
CA ARG A 10 -13.49 -0.03 -17.07
C ARG A 10 -11.97 -0.10 -17.01
N GLY A 11 -11.43 -0.68 -15.94
CA GLY A 11 -10.01 -0.96 -15.80
C GLY A 11 -9.09 0.28 -15.76
N ARG A 12 -9.62 1.44 -15.40
CA ARG A 12 -8.83 2.69 -15.33
C ARG A 12 -7.88 2.71 -14.12
N LEU A 13 -8.18 1.94 -13.08
CA LEU A 13 -7.31 1.65 -11.94
C LEU A 13 -6.93 0.18 -11.96
N LYS A 14 -5.64 -0.11 -11.77
CA LYS A 14 -5.18 -1.46 -11.46
C LYS A 14 -5.57 -1.76 -10.02
N GLN A 15 -6.44 -2.73 -9.84
CA GLN A 15 -6.89 -3.12 -8.51
C GLN A 15 -6.17 -4.38 -8.04
N SER A 16 -5.91 -4.46 -6.74
CA SER A 16 -5.33 -5.61 -6.05
C SER A 16 -6.02 -5.84 -4.71
N VAL A 17 -5.61 -6.87 -3.97
CA VAL A 17 -6.17 -7.18 -2.65
C VAL A 17 -5.07 -7.59 -1.69
N SER A 18 -5.10 -7.07 -0.45
CA SER A 18 -4.13 -7.38 0.59
C SER A 18 -4.32 -8.80 1.13
N ARG A 19 -3.25 -9.58 1.06
CA ARG A 19 -3.21 -10.99 1.45
C ARG A 19 -3.69 -11.24 2.88
N TRP A 20 -3.28 -10.42 3.82
CA TRP A 20 -3.55 -10.65 5.24
C TRP A 20 -5.05 -10.61 5.60
N CYS A 21 -5.86 -9.88 4.86
CA CYS A 21 -7.32 -9.85 5.05
C CYS A 21 -8.00 -11.19 4.69
N TYR A 22 -7.32 -12.05 3.93
CA TYR A 22 -7.84 -13.31 3.39
C TYR A 22 -6.98 -14.51 3.76
N GLN A 23 -6.27 -14.47 4.90
CA GLN A 23 -5.34 -15.53 5.32
C GLN A 23 -5.98 -16.91 5.51
N LYS A 24 -7.27 -16.97 5.80
CA LYS A 24 -8.01 -18.24 5.94
C LYS A 24 -8.19 -18.98 4.62
N MET A 25 -8.05 -18.30 3.47
CA MET A 25 -8.11 -18.90 2.15
C MET A 25 -6.70 -19.28 1.68
N PRO A 26 -6.47 -20.50 1.12
CA PRO A 26 -5.19 -20.82 0.49
C PRO A 26 -4.83 -19.83 -0.60
N LEU A 27 -3.56 -19.41 -0.71
CA LEU A 27 -3.13 -18.39 -1.67
C LEU A 27 -3.48 -18.75 -3.12
N PRO A 28 -3.31 -20.01 -3.61
CA PRO A 28 -3.71 -20.37 -4.98
C PRO A 28 -5.22 -20.19 -5.24
N ASP A 29 -6.07 -20.40 -4.23
CA ASP A 29 -7.51 -20.23 -4.38
C ASP A 29 -7.89 -18.75 -4.39
N LEU A 30 -7.24 -17.93 -3.57
CA LEU A 30 -7.37 -16.48 -3.65
C LEU A 30 -6.92 -15.97 -5.03
N CYS A 31 -5.80 -16.45 -5.57
CA CYS A 31 -5.33 -16.09 -6.90
C CYS A 31 -6.39 -16.36 -7.99
N LYS A 32 -6.98 -17.55 -7.98
CA LYS A 32 -8.05 -17.90 -8.93
C LYS A 32 -9.26 -16.99 -8.80
N ALA A 33 -9.71 -16.74 -7.56
CA ALA A 33 -10.87 -15.91 -7.28
C ALA A 33 -10.67 -14.46 -7.75
N VAL A 34 -9.52 -13.85 -7.43
CA VAL A 34 -9.24 -12.45 -7.79
C VAL A 34 -9.00 -12.29 -9.30
N ALA A 35 -8.32 -13.24 -9.94
CA ALA A 35 -8.16 -13.25 -11.40
C ALA A 35 -9.51 -13.33 -12.12
N ALA A 36 -10.44 -14.15 -11.62
CA ALA A 36 -11.79 -14.24 -12.16
C ALA A 36 -12.60 -12.95 -11.99
N MET A 37 -12.27 -12.11 -11.02
CA MET A 37 -12.86 -10.78 -10.83
C MET A 37 -12.24 -9.72 -11.75
N GLY A 38 -11.10 -10.02 -12.38
CA GLY A 38 -10.37 -9.07 -13.23
C GLY A 38 -9.30 -8.26 -12.50
N LEU A 39 -8.97 -8.61 -11.25
CA LEU A 39 -7.82 -8.03 -10.57
C LEU A 39 -6.53 -8.57 -11.20
N THR A 40 -5.47 -7.77 -11.13
CA THR A 40 -4.19 -8.10 -11.75
C THR A 40 -3.09 -8.39 -10.74
N ALA A 41 -3.37 -8.25 -9.44
CA ALA A 41 -2.36 -8.38 -8.40
C ALA A 41 -2.93 -8.83 -7.05
N ILE A 42 -2.04 -9.37 -6.20
CA ILE A 42 -2.25 -9.54 -4.75
C ILE A 42 -1.20 -8.70 -4.03
N ASP A 43 -1.61 -8.06 -2.97
CA ASP A 43 -0.83 -7.11 -2.20
C ASP A 43 -0.28 -7.71 -0.91
N LEU A 44 0.81 -7.12 -0.38
CA LEU A 44 1.43 -7.47 0.90
C LEU A 44 1.79 -8.96 1.00
N LEU A 45 2.63 -9.42 0.05
CA LEU A 45 3.13 -10.78 0.01
C LEU A 45 4.60 -10.86 0.43
N GLU A 46 4.94 -11.94 1.11
CA GLU A 46 6.32 -12.32 1.38
C GLU A 46 7.04 -12.84 0.12
N PRO A 47 8.37 -12.75 0.05
CA PRO A 47 9.12 -13.14 -1.15
C PRO A 47 8.91 -14.58 -1.63
N GLN A 48 8.61 -15.53 -0.74
CA GLN A 48 8.34 -16.93 -1.09
C GLN A 48 6.98 -17.10 -1.80
N ASP A 49 6.06 -16.14 -1.68
CA ASP A 49 4.73 -16.19 -2.30
C ASP A 49 4.70 -15.55 -3.71
N TRP A 50 5.73 -14.77 -4.08
CA TRP A 50 5.78 -14.08 -5.37
C TRP A 50 5.76 -15.02 -6.58
N PRO A 51 6.46 -16.19 -6.58
CA PRO A 51 6.32 -17.17 -7.65
C PRO A 51 4.90 -17.68 -7.81
N ILE A 52 4.20 -17.95 -6.69
CA ILE A 52 2.85 -18.53 -6.69
C ILE A 52 1.86 -17.60 -7.43
N VAL A 53 1.85 -16.32 -7.13
CA VAL A 53 0.93 -15.38 -7.79
C VAL A 53 1.24 -15.26 -9.29
N ARG A 54 2.51 -15.35 -9.69
CA ARG A 54 2.91 -15.35 -11.11
C ARG A 54 2.42 -16.57 -11.88
N GLU A 55 2.39 -17.74 -11.28
CA GLU A 55 1.83 -18.96 -11.90
C GLU A 55 0.35 -18.81 -12.23
N HIS A 56 -0.36 -17.88 -11.56
CA HIS A 56 -1.76 -17.56 -11.81
C HIS A 56 -1.95 -16.31 -12.70
N GLY A 57 -0.88 -15.80 -13.34
CA GLY A 57 -0.95 -14.62 -14.19
C GLY A 57 -1.11 -13.29 -13.43
N LEU A 58 -0.88 -13.28 -12.12
CA LEU A 58 -0.94 -12.12 -11.26
C LEU A 58 0.47 -11.63 -10.90
N VAL A 59 0.56 -10.44 -10.28
CA VAL A 59 1.80 -9.94 -9.69
C VAL A 59 1.60 -9.64 -8.20
N CYS A 60 2.68 -9.54 -7.43
CA CYS A 60 2.63 -8.92 -6.11
C CYS A 60 2.73 -7.40 -6.30
N SER A 61 1.67 -6.64 -5.95
CA SER A 61 1.65 -5.17 -6.15
C SER A 61 2.49 -4.41 -5.13
N MET A 62 2.60 -4.95 -3.91
CA MET A 62 3.43 -4.47 -2.81
C MET A 62 4.03 -5.68 -2.10
N GLY A 63 5.35 -5.82 -2.11
CA GLY A 63 6.04 -6.93 -1.47
C GLY A 63 6.67 -6.54 -0.14
N TYR A 64 6.74 -7.50 0.78
CA TYR A 64 7.65 -7.40 1.90
C TYR A 64 9.08 -7.71 1.44
N GLY A 65 10.06 -6.99 1.96
CA GLY A 65 11.48 -7.16 1.62
C GLY A 65 12.36 -6.94 2.84
N GLY A 66 11.83 -7.17 4.04
CA GLY A 66 12.54 -6.89 5.28
C GLY A 66 12.61 -5.39 5.61
N GLY A 67 11.65 -4.60 5.13
CA GLY A 67 11.55 -3.14 5.30
C GLY A 67 11.22 -2.67 6.72
N GLY A 68 11.45 -3.49 7.73
CA GLY A 68 11.12 -3.19 9.12
C GLY A 68 9.72 -3.66 9.51
N SER A 69 9.22 -3.10 10.58
CA SER A 69 7.86 -3.34 11.09
C SER A 69 7.24 -2.00 11.49
N ILE A 70 5.94 -2.00 11.74
CA ILE A 70 5.22 -0.78 12.15
C ILE A 70 5.92 -0.10 13.35
N PRO A 71 6.29 -0.79 14.46
CA PRO A 71 7.01 -0.15 15.56
C PRO A 71 8.49 0.12 15.26
N ASP A 72 9.15 -0.70 14.43
CA ASP A 72 10.60 -0.68 14.21
C ASP A 72 10.93 -0.20 12.79
N GLY A 73 10.75 1.08 12.55
CA GLY A 73 10.90 1.73 11.25
C GLY A 73 12.15 2.60 11.11
N LEU A 74 12.09 3.44 10.09
CA LEU A 74 13.20 4.28 9.62
C LEU A 74 13.50 5.49 10.51
N ASN A 75 12.60 5.89 11.39
CA ASN A 75 12.80 7.01 12.33
C ASN A 75 13.86 6.69 13.41
N ASN A 76 14.25 5.42 13.55
CA ASN A 76 15.25 4.98 14.52
C ASN A 76 16.54 4.54 13.79
N PRO A 77 17.67 5.26 13.95
CA PRO A 77 18.93 4.90 13.31
C PRO A 77 19.44 3.48 13.61
N ALA A 78 19.09 2.93 14.78
CA ALA A 78 19.46 1.57 15.14
C ALA A 78 18.87 0.49 14.19
N ASN A 79 17.81 0.81 13.48
CA ASN A 79 17.16 -0.08 12.51
C ASN A 79 17.72 0.05 11.09
N HIS A 80 18.47 1.11 10.79
CA HIS A 80 18.84 1.48 9.42
C HIS A 80 19.60 0.37 8.69
N ASP A 81 20.65 -0.17 9.27
CA ASP A 81 21.46 -1.19 8.60
C ASP A 81 20.66 -2.43 8.27
N ARG A 82 19.85 -2.91 9.22
CA ARG A 82 18.99 -4.07 9.01
C ARG A 82 17.97 -3.82 7.90
N ILE A 83 17.23 -2.71 7.97
CA ILE A 83 16.17 -2.38 7.00
C ILE A 83 16.77 -2.14 5.60
N VAL A 84 17.78 -1.28 5.52
CA VAL A 84 18.39 -0.90 4.24
C VAL A 84 19.01 -2.11 3.54
N ASN A 85 19.81 -2.91 4.25
CA ASN A 85 20.47 -4.07 3.66
C ASN A 85 19.45 -5.13 3.21
N SER A 86 18.38 -5.37 4.00
CA SER A 86 17.33 -6.32 3.63
C SER A 86 16.58 -5.87 2.38
N LEU A 87 16.18 -4.61 2.30
CA LEU A 87 15.47 -4.08 1.12
C LEU A 87 16.35 -4.13 -0.14
N ILE A 88 17.64 -3.75 -0.04
CA ILE A 88 18.56 -3.85 -1.17
C ILE A 88 18.72 -5.31 -1.62
N ALA A 89 18.86 -6.24 -0.69
CA ALA A 89 18.97 -7.66 -1.00
C ALA A 89 17.70 -8.25 -1.64
N ALA A 90 16.52 -7.69 -1.33
CA ALA A 90 15.24 -8.13 -1.89
C ALA A 90 15.01 -7.63 -3.33
N MET A 91 15.59 -6.49 -3.74
CA MET A 91 15.31 -5.85 -5.03
C MET A 91 15.56 -6.76 -6.25
N PRO A 92 16.68 -7.52 -6.37
CA PRO A 92 16.88 -8.41 -7.52
C PRO A 92 15.78 -9.48 -7.64
N ASN A 93 15.30 -10.00 -6.51
CA ASN A 93 14.20 -10.96 -6.49
C ASN A 93 12.86 -10.29 -6.85
N ALA A 94 12.62 -9.07 -6.38
CA ALA A 94 11.45 -8.28 -6.77
C ALA A 94 11.41 -8.06 -8.29
N VAL A 95 12.52 -7.65 -8.90
CA VAL A 95 12.64 -7.50 -10.36
C VAL A 95 12.31 -8.80 -11.08
N ARG A 96 12.92 -9.92 -10.64
CA ARG A 96 12.70 -11.27 -11.24
C ARG A 96 11.23 -11.66 -11.26
N HIS A 97 10.48 -11.30 -10.22
CA HIS A 97 9.06 -11.65 -10.08
C HIS A 97 8.10 -10.52 -10.50
N GLY A 98 8.62 -9.39 -11.00
CA GLY A 98 7.82 -8.27 -11.48
C GLY A 98 7.11 -7.50 -10.35
N VAL A 99 7.66 -7.54 -9.12
CA VAL A 99 7.13 -6.80 -7.95
C VAL A 99 7.58 -5.34 -8.07
N PRO A 100 6.64 -4.38 -8.26
CA PRO A 100 7.00 -2.99 -8.52
C PRO A 100 7.38 -2.20 -7.27
N ASN A 101 6.85 -2.60 -6.11
CA ASN A 101 6.96 -1.85 -4.86
C ASN A 101 7.38 -2.74 -3.70
N LEU A 102 8.24 -2.21 -2.82
CA LEU A 102 8.57 -2.81 -1.53
C LEU A 102 8.17 -1.84 -0.40
N ILE A 103 7.47 -2.38 0.61
CA ILE A 103 6.99 -1.60 1.74
C ILE A 103 8.06 -1.41 2.82
N THR A 104 8.02 -0.24 3.47
CA THR A 104 8.73 0.06 4.71
C THR A 104 7.89 1.00 5.59
N PHE A 105 8.32 1.23 6.83
CA PHE A 105 7.55 1.94 7.83
C PHE A 105 8.36 3.08 8.46
N PHE A 106 7.67 4.12 8.92
CA PHE A 106 8.30 5.21 9.66
C PHE A 106 8.78 4.76 11.04
N GLY A 107 8.00 3.92 11.74
CA GLY A 107 8.30 3.48 13.10
C GLY A 107 7.52 4.25 14.17
N ASN A 108 7.56 3.76 15.40
CA ASN A 108 6.96 4.43 16.55
C ASN A 108 7.85 5.61 17.01
N ARG A 109 7.23 6.66 17.54
CA ARG A 109 7.89 7.89 17.99
C ARG A 109 8.92 7.61 19.10
N GLN A 110 8.50 6.86 20.13
CA GLN A 110 9.35 6.55 21.28
C GLN A 110 10.03 7.81 21.85
N GLY A 111 9.26 8.91 21.90
CA GLY A 111 9.73 10.22 22.39
C GLY A 111 10.56 11.07 21.42
N ARG A 112 10.82 10.59 20.19
CA ARG A 112 11.54 11.38 19.17
C ARG A 112 10.65 12.52 18.65
N SER A 113 11.26 13.66 18.38
CA SER A 113 10.60 14.78 17.72
C SER A 113 10.36 14.50 16.23
N ASP A 114 9.41 15.21 15.62
CA ASP A 114 9.15 15.08 14.18
C ASP A 114 10.39 15.45 13.36
N ARG A 115 11.14 16.48 13.75
CA ARG A 115 12.37 16.88 13.05
C ARG A 115 13.44 15.79 13.07
N GLU A 116 13.71 15.23 14.23
CA GLU A 116 14.66 14.12 14.39
C GLU A 116 14.24 12.91 13.55
N ALA A 117 12.96 12.57 13.57
CA ALA A 117 12.44 11.43 12.81
C ALA A 117 12.53 11.65 11.30
N ILE A 118 12.21 12.85 10.81
CA ILE A 118 12.37 13.22 9.40
C ILE A 118 13.83 13.06 8.97
N ASP A 119 14.76 13.63 9.73
CA ASP A 119 16.19 13.55 9.42
C ASP A 119 16.68 12.10 9.37
N ASN A 120 16.29 11.27 10.35
CA ASN A 120 16.65 9.86 10.40
C ASN A 120 16.06 9.08 9.20
N CYS A 121 14.79 9.28 8.88
CA CYS A 121 14.16 8.64 7.72
C CYS A 121 14.84 9.01 6.41
N VAL A 122 15.17 10.31 6.24
CA VAL A 122 15.88 10.80 5.04
C VAL A 122 17.26 10.17 4.91
N VAL A 123 18.00 10.01 6.00
CA VAL A 123 19.31 9.33 6.00
C VAL A 123 19.19 7.89 5.49
N ALA A 124 18.24 7.10 6.01
CA ALA A 124 18.03 5.72 5.59
C ALA A 124 17.55 5.61 4.13
N LEU A 125 16.58 6.45 3.74
CA LEU A 125 16.01 6.44 2.40
C LEU A 125 17.00 6.90 1.33
N ASN A 126 17.91 7.81 1.63
CA ASN A 126 18.99 8.19 0.72
C ASN A 126 19.95 7.03 0.43
N ARG A 127 20.13 6.09 1.35
CA ARG A 127 20.91 4.85 1.11
C ARG A 127 20.17 3.87 0.18
N LEU A 128 18.83 3.91 0.17
CA LEU A 128 17.97 3.08 -0.69
C LEU A 128 17.77 3.67 -2.09
N LYS A 129 17.87 4.99 -2.24
CA LYS A 129 17.57 5.73 -3.46
C LYS A 129 18.28 5.19 -4.70
N GLY A 130 19.59 5.11 -4.68
CA GLY A 130 20.38 4.63 -5.81
C GLY A 130 20.05 3.19 -6.22
N PRO A 131 20.08 2.22 -5.30
CA PRO A 131 19.66 0.85 -5.59
C PRO A 131 18.21 0.76 -6.12
N ALA A 132 17.26 1.48 -5.54
CA ALA A 132 15.87 1.48 -5.98
C ALA A 132 15.72 2.01 -7.42
N GLU A 133 16.41 3.10 -7.76
CA GLU A 133 16.45 3.66 -9.12
C GLU A 133 17.10 2.70 -10.12
N GLN A 134 18.20 2.06 -9.75
CA GLN A 134 18.92 1.09 -10.59
C GLN A 134 18.05 -0.14 -10.90
N HIS A 135 17.35 -0.67 -9.92
CA HIS A 135 16.49 -1.85 -10.08
C HIS A 135 15.09 -1.51 -10.63
N GLY A 136 14.70 -0.23 -10.65
CA GLY A 136 13.36 0.18 -11.05
C GLY A 136 12.26 -0.22 -10.06
N VAL A 137 12.62 -0.57 -8.81
CA VAL A 137 11.71 -0.92 -7.71
C VAL A 137 11.43 0.32 -6.87
N THR A 138 10.17 0.53 -6.49
CA THR A 138 9.80 1.68 -5.66
C THR A 138 9.75 1.29 -4.19
N ILE A 139 10.43 2.04 -3.34
CA ILE A 139 10.28 1.94 -1.88
C ILE A 139 9.11 2.80 -1.46
N CYS A 140 8.10 2.17 -0.87
CA CYS A 140 6.90 2.83 -0.39
C CYS A 140 6.90 2.88 1.13
N VAL A 141 6.85 4.10 1.71
CA VAL A 141 6.75 4.29 3.16
C VAL A 141 5.29 4.50 3.51
N GLU A 142 4.75 3.66 4.39
CA GLU A 142 3.32 3.66 4.71
C GLU A 142 2.94 4.71 5.72
N LEU A 143 1.82 5.42 5.44
CA LEU A 143 1.15 6.32 6.37
C LEU A 143 0.06 5.55 7.14
N LEU A 144 0.12 5.59 8.48
CA LEU A 144 -0.81 4.87 9.36
C LEU A 144 -1.46 5.82 10.38
N ASN A 145 -2.60 5.45 10.95
CA ASN A 145 -3.23 6.24 12.00
C ASN A 145 -2.68 5.89 13.40
N SER A 146 -2.37 6.92 14.19
CA SER A 146 -2.00 6.81 15.60
C SER A 146 -3.19 6.94 16.56
N LYS A 147 -4.34 7.40 16.08
CA LYS A 147 -5.54 7.62 16.91
C LYS A 147 -6.22 6.33 17.36
N VAL A 148 -6.22 5.29 16.51
CA VAL A 148 -7.03 4.09 16.73
C VAL A 148 -6.19 2.81 16.68
N ASN A 149 -5.44 2.58 15.59
CA ASN A 149 -4.85 1.27 15.30
C ASN A 149 -3.38 1.13 15.72
N HIS A 150 -2.58 2.20 15.55
CA HIS A 150 -1.14 2.14 15.76
C HIS A 150 -0.67 3.29 16.67
N PRO A 151 -1.04 3.27 17.98
CA PRO A 151 -0.61 4.29 18.93
C PRO A 151 0.90 4.51 18.85
N ASP A 152 1.33 5.77 18.95
CA ASP A 152 2.72 6.20 18.85
C ASP A 152 3.38 6.12 17.46
N TYR A 153 2.68 5.68 16.42
CA TYR A 153 3.26 5.67 15.06
C TYR A 153 3.61 7.08 14.58
N HIS A 154 4.81 7.26 13.99
CA HIS A 154 5.32 8.58 13.64
C HIS A 154 4.74 9.13 12.33
N GLY A 155 4.63 8.29 11.31
CA GLY A 155 4.12 8.65 9.99
C GLY A 155 2.59 8.69 9.93
N ASP A 156 1.96 9.45 10.82
CA ASP A 156 0.51 9.48 11.01
C ASP A 156 -0.18 10.65 10.30
N ARG A 157 0.56 11.41 9.50
CA ARG A 157 0.05 12.57 8.74
C ARG A 157 0.74 12.70 7.40
N THR A 158 -0.03 13.07 6.39
CA THR A 158 0.48 13.27 5.03
C THR A 158 1.60 14.31 4.94
N PRO A 159 1.53 15.50 5.57
CA PRO A 159 2.62 16.46 5.50
C PRO A 159 3.96 15.93 6.00
N PHE A 160 3.96 15.13 7.08
CA PHE A 160 5.18 14.48 7.59
C PHE A 160 5.79 13.53 6.55
N GLY A 161 4.99 12.63 5.99
CA GLY A 161 5.47 11.69 4.98
C GLY A 161 5.96 12.40 3.71
N VAL A 162 5.25 13.44 3.28
CA VAL A 162 5.63 14.25 2.10
C VAL A 162 6.95 14.97 2.33
N GLU A 163 7.19 15.55 3.51
CA GLU A 163 8.47 16.20 3.84
C GLU A 163 9.63 15.21 3.70
N VAL A 164 9.47 13.99 4.22
CA VAL A 164 10.50 12.94 4.12
C VAL A 164 10.78 12.57 2.66
N VAL A 165 9.75 12.19 1.88
CA VAL A 165 9.99 11.71 0.50
C VAL A 165 10.41 12.84 -0.44
N ALA A 166 9.97 14.07 -0.19
CA ALA A 166 10.40 15.24 -0.96
C ALA A 166 11.88 15.58 -0.68
N ALA A 167 12.35 15.47 0.56
CA ALA A 167 13.76 15.67 0.91
C ALA A 167 14.67 14.62 0.25
N VAL A 168 14.24 13.37 0.14
CA VAL A 168 14.96 12.31 -0.61
C VAL A 168 15.00 12.60 -2.10
N ASN A 169 13.95 13.19 -2.65
CA ASN A 169 13.83 13.59 -4.06
C ASN A 169 14.18 12.47 -5.04
N SER A 170 13.41 11.38 -5.00
CA SER A 170 13.56 10.23 -5.91
C SER A 170 12.22 9.84 -6.52
N SER A 171 12.24 9.39 -7.78
CA SER A 171 11.08 8.78 -8.42
C SER A 171 10.75 7.40 -7.83
N ARG A 172 11.70 6.80 -7.10
CA ARG A 172 11.60 5.44 -6.54
C ARG A 172 11.53 5.40 -5.01
N VAL A 173 11.31 6.56 -4.37
CA VAL A 173 11.00 6.64 -2.93
C VAL A 173 9.73 7.46 -2.78
N LYS A 174 8.65 6.81 -2.39
CA LYS A 174 7.29 7.34 -2.42
C LYS A 174 6.54 6.92 -1.15
N LEU A 175 5.31 7.43 -1.03
CA LEU A 175 4.37 7.03 0.02
C LEU A 175 3.46 5.90 -0.47
N LEU A 176 3.12 5.01 0.43
CA LEU A 176 1.89 4.27 0.41
C LEU A 176 0.87 5.10 1.19
N TYR A 177 -0.19 5.54 0.50
CA TYR A 177 -1.26 6.33 1.08
C TYR A 177 -2.43 5.42 1.41
N ASP A 178 -2.55 5.01 2.66
CA ASP A 178 -3.70 4.25 3.13
C ASP A 178 -4.85 5.21 3.45
N ILE A 179 -5.89 5.14 2.62
CA ILE A 179 -7.04 6.04 2.68
C ILE A 179 -7.83 5.84 3.99
N TYR A 180 -7.94 4.60 4.48
CA TYR A 180 -8.55 4.32 5.76
C TYR A 180 -7.83 5.04 6.90
N HIS A 181 -6.51 4.94 6.93
CA HIS A 181 -5.71 5.58 7.98
C HIS A 181 -5.76 7.10 7.89
N MET A 182 -5.65 7.67 6.70
CA MET A 182 -5.61 9.11 6.53
C MET A 182 -6.99 9.77 6.70
N GLN A 183 -8.08 9.06 6.41
CA GLN A 183 -9.42 9.53 6.78
C GLN A 183 -9.55 9.72 8.29
N ILE A 184 -9.08 8.76 9.09
CA ILE A 184 -9.13 8.82 10.57
C ILE A 184 -8.28 9.98 11.11
N MET A 185 -7.13 10.24 10.49
CA MET A 185 -6.18 11.26 10.97
C MET A 185 -6.53 12.66 10.48
N GLU A 186 -6.84 12.83 9.21
CA GLU A 186 -6.86 14.13 8.54
C GLU A 186 -8.20 14.43 7.85
N GLY A 187 -8.86 13.43 7.26
CA GLY A 187 -9.98 13.65 6.35
C GLY A 187 -9.55 14.34 5.05
N ASP A 188 -10.51 15.02 4.36
CA ASP A 188 -10.27 15.79 3.11
C ASP A 188 -9.41 15.03 2.06
N VAL A 189 -9.66 13.72 1.98
CA VAL A 189 -8.85 12.73 1.23
C VAL A 189 -8.70 13.12 -0.24
N ILE A 190 -9.79 13.54 -0.90
CA ILE A 190 -9.76 13.86 -2.34
C ILE A 190 -8.83 15.03 -2.65
N ARG A 191 -8.86 16.08 -1.84
CA ARG A 191 -7.96 17.23 -2.00
C ARG A 191 -6.51 16.82 -1.77
N THR A 192 -6.25 16.06 -0.72
CA THR A 192 -4.92 15.56 -0.37
C THR A 192 -4.35 14.69 -1.49
N ILE A 193 -5.13 13.75 -2.04
CA ILE A 193 -4.73 12.92 -3.19
C ILE A 193 -4.31 13.79 -4.38
N ARG A 194 -5.15 14.78 -4.77
CA ARG A 194 -4.84 15.66 -5.91
C ARG A 194 -3.57 16.49 -5.69
N GLN A 195 -3.37 17.01 -4.49
CA GLN A 195 -2.21 17.85 -4.16
C GLN A 195 -0.92 17.05 -4.04
N GLN A 196 -0.99 15.81 -3.53
CA GLN A 196 0.17 15.02 -3.19
C GLN A 196 0.44 13.84 -4.15
N ALA A 197 -0.31 13.73 -5.24
CA ALA A 197 -0.24 12.62 -6.19
C ALA A 197 1.20 12.26 -6.61
N ARG A 198 2.06 13.25 -6.84
CA ARG A 198 3.47 13.04 -7.23
C ARG A 198 4.31 12.30 -6.19
N HIS A 199 3.86 12.29 -4.93
CA HIS A 199 4.55 11.65 -3.81
C HIS A 199 4.02 10.26 -3.47
N ILE A 200 2.92 9.84 -4.09
CA ILE A 200 2.20 8.59 -3.81
C ILE A 200 2.41 7.59 -4.94
N ALA A 201 2.80 6.36 -4.60
CA ALA A 201 2.97 5.27 -5.56
C ALA A 201 1.99 4.10 -5.35
N HIS A 202 1.28 4.08 -4.23
CA HIS A 202 0.36 3.00 -3.90
C HIS A 202 -0.76 3.50 -3.00
N TYR A 203 -1.96 2.93 -3.13
CA TYR A 203 -3.11 3.26 -2.30
C TYR A 203 -3.68 2.01 -1.65
N HIS A 204 -4.11 2.14 -0.38
CA HIS A 204 -4.93 1.15 0.31
C HIS A 204 -6.33 1.68 0.58
N THR A 205 -7.33 0.78 0.55
CA THR A 205 -8.73 1.06 0.87
C THR A 205 -9.12 0.37 2.18
N GLY A 206 -10.15 0.90 2.83
CA GLY A 206 -10.82 0.30 3.98
C GLY A 206 -11.96 1.17 4.44
N GLY A 207 -13.11 0.58 4.80
CA GLY A 207 -14.27 1.35 5.29
C GLY A 207 -13.98 2.00 6.64
N VAL A 208 -14.34 3.28 6.80
CA VAL A 208 -14.21 4.01 8.07
C VAL A 208 -15.61 4.27 8.63
N PRO A 209 -15.89 3.88 9.89
CA PRO A 209 -15.00 3.23 10.85
C PRO A 209 -14.85 1.72 10.61
N GLY A 210 -13.87 1.10 11.31
CA GLY A 210 -13.79 -0.35 11.50
C GLY A 210 -12.92 -1.11 10.51
N ARG A 211 -12.47 -0.48 9.40
CA ARG A 211 -11.67 -1.12 8.34
C ARG A 211 -12.39 -2.32 7.69
N ASN A 212 -13.72 -2.21 7.60
CA ASN A 212 -14.58 -3.24 6.99
C ASN A 212 -14.93 -2.88 5.53
N GLU A 213 -16.05 -3.41 5.03
CA GLU A 213 -16.53 -3.21 3.65
C GLU A 213 -16.58 -1.74 3.23
N LEU A 214 -16.55 -1.51 1.91
CA LEU A 214 -16.61 -0.16 1.31
C LEU A 214 -18.05 0.29 1.00
N ASP A 215 -19.05 -0.38 1.56
CA ASP A 215 -20.47 -0.16 1.30
C ASP A 215 -21.03 1.12 1.96
N ASP A 216 -22.34 1.22 2.12
CA ASP A 216 -23.03 2.39 2.68
C ASP A 216 -23.02 2.47 4.22
N THR A 217 -22.38 1.53 4.91
CA THR A 217 -22.21 1.52 6.37
C THR A 217 -20.99 2.32 6.86
N GLN A 218 -20.25 2.92 5.93
CA GLN A 218 -19.02 3.68 6.20
C GLN A 218 -19.08 5.10 5.59
N GLU A 219 -18.14 5.98 5.96
CA GLU A 219 -18.24 7.43 5.70
C GLU A 219 -17.56 7.93 4.41
N LEU A 220 -16.79 7.08 3.67
CA LEU A 220 -16.01 7.48 2.49
C LEU A 220 -16.82 7.32 1.19
N GLN A 221 -16.74 8.30 0.30
CA GLN A 221 -17.35 8.23 -1.03
C GLN A 221 -16.36 7.61 -2.04
N TRP A 222 -16.24 6.29 -2.04
CA TRP A 222 -15.20 5.55 -2.77
C TRP A 222 -15.17 5.83 -4.28
N ALA A 223 -16.33 5.87 -4.93
CA ALA A 223 -16.36 6.18 -6.37
C ALA A 223 -15.80 7.57 -6.69
N ALA A 224 -16.02 8.57 -5.83
CA ALA A 224 -15.44 9.91 -6.00
C ALA A 224 -13.92 9.91 -5.74
N ILE A 225 -13.47 9.18 -4.72
CA ILE A 225 -12.04 9.02 -4.41
C ILE A 225 -11.31 8.35 -5.57
N CYS A 226 -11.83 7.24 -6.09
CA CYS A 226 -11.24 6.52 -7.21
C CYS A 226 -11.18 7.38 -8.49
N ARG A 227 -12.21 8.17 -8.79
CA ARG A 227 -12.14 9.15 -9.90
C ARG A 227 -11.05 10.18 -9.67
N ALA A 228 -10.91 10.70 -8.45
CA ALA A 228 -9.84 11.65 -8.14
C ALA A 228 -8.44 11.03 -8.33
N ILE A 229 -8.24 9.77 -7.95
CA ILE A 229 -6.98 9.05 -8.20
C ILE A 229 -6.73 8.94 -9.72
N VAL A 230 -7.73 8.52 -10.51
CA VAL A 230 -7.60 8.41 -11.98
C VAL A 230 -7.25 9.76 -12.62
N GLU A 231 -7.88 10.84 -12.17
CA GLU A 231 -7.65 12.21 -12.69
C GLU A 231 -6.21 12.70 -12.47
N THR A 232 -5.48 12.14 -11.49
CA THR A 232 -4.05 12.47 -11.28
C THR A 232 -3.10 11.82 -12.29
N GLY A 233 -3.60 10.92 -13.16
CA GLY A 233 -2.77 10.11 -14.05
C GLY A 233 -2.08 8.94 -13.36
N PHE A 234 -2.57 8.51 -12.19
CA PHE A 234 -1.99 7.42 -11.42
C PHE A 234 -1.99 6.09 -12.21
N THR A 235 -0.84 5.40 -12.22
CA THR A 235 -0.65 4.14 -12.96
C THR A 235 -0.28 2.95 -12.07
N GLY A 236 -0.18 3.18 -10.74
CA GLY A 236 0.10 2.15 -9.74
C GLY A 236 -1.11 1.29 -9.40
N TYR A 237 -1.13 0.76 -8.18
CA TYR A 237 -2.20 -0.11 -7.70
C TYR A 237 -3.01 0.53 -6.57
N LEU A 238 -4.33 0.27 -6.58
CA LEU A 238 -5.25 0.47 -5.48
C LEU A 238 -5.52 -0.91 -4.88
N ALA A 239 -5.05 -1.16 -3.65
CA ALA A 239 -5.24 -2.44 -2.99
C ALA A 239 -6.39 -2.40 -1.99
N HIS A 240 -7.29 -3.37 -2.08
CA HIS A 240 -8.36 -3.55 -1.11
C HIS A 240 -7.81 -4.16 0.16
N GLU A 241 -7.77 -3.37 1.22
CA GLU A 241 -7.22 -3.75 2.52
C GLU A 241 -8.25 -3.53 3.63
N PHE A 242 -9.38 -4.19 3.50
CA PHE A 242 -10.44 -4.20 4.50
C PHE A 242 -10.70 -5.62 5.02
N VAL A 243 -11.23 -5.73 6.24
CA VAL A 243 -11.58 -7.01 6.88
C VAL A 243 -13.04 -7.30 6.60
N PRO A 244 -13.35 -8.29 5.75
CA PRO A 244 -14.74 -8.65 5.44
C PRO A 244 -15.49 -9.13 6.68
N THR A 245 -16.70 -8.61 6.89
CA THR A 245 -17.64 -9.05 7.95
C THR A 245 -18.68 -10.02 7.42
N ARG A 246 -18.83 -10.10 6.09
CA ARG A 246 -19.75 -10.98 5.36
C ARG A 246 -18.95 -12.04 4.58
N ASP A 247 -19.57 -12.65 3.56
CA ASP A 247 -18.84 -13.53 2.65
C ASP A 247 -17.67 -12.78 1.98
N PRO A 248 -16.42 -13.20 2.19
CA PRO A 248 -15.26 -12.42 1.80
C PRO A 248 -15.16 -12.16 0.29
N MET A 249 -15.61 -13.11 -0.54
CA MET A 249 -15.51 -12.95 -1.99
C MET A 249 -16.62 -12.08 -2.54
N THR A 250 -17.80 -12.09 -1.92
CA THR A 250 -18.88 -11.15 -2.23
C THR A 250 -18.47 -9.72 -1.87
N SER A 251 -17.96 -9.51 -0.64
CA SER A 251 -17.49 -8.20 -0.19
C SER A 251 -16.38 -7.65 -1.09
N LEU A 252 -15.42 -8.49 -1.49
CA LEU A 252 -14.36 -8.08 -2.40
C LEU A 252 -14.90 -7.68 -3.77
N ARG A 253 -15.80 -8.48 -4.33
CA ARG A 253 -16.43 -8.18 -5.63
C ARG A 253 -17.17 -6.85 -5.61
N GLU A 254 -17.91 -6.57 -4.57
CA GLU A 254 -18.63 -5.30 -4.40
C GLU A 254 -17.65 -4.12 -4.34
N ALA A 255 -16.55 -4.23 -3.59
CA ALA A 255 -15.51 -3.22 -3.52
C ALA A 255 -14.84 -2.99 -4.89
N VAL A 256 -14.53 -4.06 -5.62
CA VAL A 256 -13.93 -3.98 -6.96
C VAL A 256 -14.85 -3.25 -7.94
N VAL A 257 -16.14 -3.57 -7.95
CA VAL A 257 -17.14 -2.89 -8.81
C VAL A 257 -17.27 -1.42 -8.44
N LEU A 258 -17.31 -1.10 -7.15
CA LEU A 258 -17.43 0.28 -6.65
C LEU A 258 -16.22 1.15 -7.06
N CYS A 259 -15.03 0.58 -7.08
CA CYS A 259 -13.78 1.27 -7.41
C CYS A 259 -13.43 1.25 -8.91
N ASP A 260 -14.17 0.52 -9.74
CA ASP A 260 -13.99 0.46 -11.20
C ASP A 260 -14.72 1.64 -11.89
N VAL A 261 -14.10 2.83 -11.89
CA VAL A 261 -14.67 4.14 -12.29
C VAL A 261 -14.27 4.58 -13.71
#